data_3a4421d11d9b2e827ef16c278eb73b05
#
_entry.id   3a4421d11d9b2e827ef16c278eb73b05
#
_cell.length_a   1.000
_cell.length_b   1.000
_cell.length_c   1.000
_cell.angle_alpha   90.00
_cell.angle_beta   90.00
_cell.angle_gamma   90.00
#
_symmetry.space_group_name_H-M   'P 1'
#
loop_
_entity.id
_entity.type
_entity.pdbx_description
1 polymer ?
#
loop_
_entity_poly.entity_id
_entity_poly.type
_entity_poly.pdbx_seq_one_letter_code
_entity_poly.pdbx_strand_id
1 'polypeptide(L)'
;MFSVLGKDKSIESWIKSKSKGFYYIDCSEGDEIVEFNPDFIIKVDNGKVLLVETKDKGDITKINKIKLKGMVNYLNILNKELKNNDYYGYIISPNDYDEFFTEVIRNKNYRYISKFHKELEKIK
;
A
#
# COMPACT_ATOMS: atom_id res chain seq x y z
N MET A 1 -7.99 12.46 -2.16
CA MET A 1 -7.95 11.06 -2.57
C MET A 1 -9.31 10.37 -2.51
N PHE A 2 -10.04 10.53 -1.44
CA PHE A 2 -11.32 9.83 -1.22
C PHE A 2 -12.39 10.10 -2.28
N SER A 3 -12.54 11.35 -2.70
CA SER A 3 -13.54 11.72 -3.70
C SER A 3 -13.29 11.09 -5.05
N VAL A 4 -12.03 10.79 -5.36
CA VAL A 4 -11.65 10.16 -6.63
C VAL A 4 -11.94 8.67 -6.59
N LEU A 5 -11.73 7.99 -5.46
CA LEU A 5 -12.00 6.56 -5.31
C LEU A 5 -13.45 6.21 -5.59
N GLY A 6 -14.38 7.05 -5.16
CA GLY A 6 -15.82 6.80 -5.37
C GLY A 6 -16.30 7.11 -6.79
N LYS A 7 -15.47 7.75 -7.62
CA LYS A 7 -15.88 8.19 -8.97
C LYS A 7 -15.21 7.42 -10.10
N ASP A 8 -14.10 6.73 -9.82
CA ASP A 8 -13.37 6.02 -10.86
C ASP A 8 -14.02 4.68 -11.16
N LYS A 9 -14.37 4.46 -12.43
CA LYS A 9 -15.08 3.24 -12.87
C LYS A 9 -14.22 1.98 -12.78
N SER A 10 -12.90 2.11 -12.77
CA SER A 10 -12.00 0.96 -12.62
C SER A 10 -11.94 0.46 -11.18
N ILE A 11 -12.48 1.20 -10.23
CA ILE A 11 -12.55 0.80 -8.83
C ILE A 11 -13.90 0.15 -8.57
N GLU A 12 -13.88 -1.16 -8.29
CA GLU A 12 -15.09 -1.92 -7.97
C GLU A 12 -15.61 -1.57 -6.57
N SER A 13 -14.72 -1.55 -5.59
CA SER A 13 -15.07 -1.19 -4.23
C SER A 13 -13.84 -0.70 -3.48
N TRP A 14 -14.08 0.05 -2.40
CA TRP A 14 -12.99 0.47 -1.53
C TRP A 14 -13.47 0.59 -0.09
N ILE A 15 -12.56 0.36 0.84
CA ILE A 15 -12.82 0.48 2.27
C ILE A 15 -11.72 1.32 2.87
N LYS A 16 -12.08 2.30 3.68
CA LYS A 16 -11.12 3.02 4.51
C LYS A 16 -10.98 2.25 5.81
N SER A 17 -9.75 1.88 6.15
CA SER A 17 -9.46 1.27 7.44
C SER A 17 -9.68 2.30 8.54
N LYS A 18 -10.51 1.94 9.50
CA LYS A 18 -10.62 2.71 10.73
C LYS A 18 -9.53 2.22 11.64
N SER A 19 -8.83 2.82 12.35
CA SER A 19 -7.83 2.47 13.34
C SER A 19 -7.55 0.96 13.55
N LYS A 20 -6.67 0.65 14.47
CA LYS A 20 -6.18 -0.68 14.82
C LYS A 20 -7.27 -1.73 14.91
N GLY A 21 -7.03 -2.87 14.28
CA GLY A 21 -7.84 -4.06 14.49
C GLY A 21 -8.70 -4.48 13.30
N PHE A 22 -8.88 -3.63 12.29
CA PHE A 22 -9.65 -4.02 11.12
C PHE A 22 -8.84 -4.95 10.22
N TYR A 23 -7.61 -4.55 9.91
CA TYR A 23 -6.67 -5.34 9.10
C TYR A 23 -5.27 -4.83 9.35
N TYR A 24 -4.36 -5.71 9.71
CA TYR A 24 -2.97 -5.32 9.93
C TYR A 24 -2.01 -6.42 9.50
N ILE A 25 -0.81 -6.02 9.18
CA ILE A 25 0.30 -6.91 8.84
C ILE A 25 1.36 -6.75 9.92
N ASP A 26 1.75 -7.86 10.55
CA ASP A 26 2.84 -7.86 11.51
C ASP A 26 4.17 -7.72 10.77
N CYS A 27 4.85 -6.60 11.02
CA CYS A 27 6.13 -6.28 10.41
C CYS A 27 7.26 -6.31 11.43
N SER A 28 7.05 -6.93 12.58
CA SER A 28 8.03 -6.91 13.66
C SER A 28 9.41 -7.40 13.21
N GLU A 29 10.45 -6.70 13.66
CA GLU A 29 11.83 -7.02 13.33
C GLU A 29 12.68 -6.90 14.60
N GLY A 30 13.30 -8.00 15.04
CA GLY A 30 14.04 -8.03 16.29
C GLY A 30 13.15 -7.72 17.49
N ASP A 31 13.56 -6.74 18.29
CA ASP A 31 12.80 -6.29 19.45
C ASP A 31 11.72 -5.24 19.12
N GLU A 32 11.68 -4.79 17.85
CA GLU A 32 10.70 -3.81 17.42
C GLU A 32 9.39 -4.47 17.09
N ILE A 33 8.31 -4.05 17.76
CA ILE A 33 6.95 -4.50 17.46
C ILE A 33 6.34 -3.46 16.53
N VAL A 34 6.19 -3.81 15.26
CA VAL A 34 5.71 -2.89 14.24
C VAL A 34 4.56 -3.55 13.47
N GLU A 35 3.46 -2.83 13.35
CA GLU A 35 2.30 -3.27 12.59
C GLU A 35 2.06 -2.32 11.42
N PHE A 36 1.73 -2.87 10.26
CA PHE A 36 1.31 -2.10 9.10
C PHE A 36 -0.22 -2.20 8.97
N ASN A 37 -0.87 -1.04 9.07
CA ASN A 37 -2.32 -0.93 8.90
C ASN A 37 -2.60 -0.09 7.65
N PRO A 38 -2.98 -0.71 6.52
CA PRO A 38 -3.27 0.09 5.33
C PRO A 38 -4.46 1.01 5.59
N ASP A 39 -4.37 2.27 5.12
CA ASP A 39 -5.46 3.23 5.24
C ASP A 39 -6.63 2.86 4.34
N PHE A 40 -6.33 2.26 3.19
CA PHE A 40 -7.34 1.86 2.22
C PHE A 40 -7.10 0.46 1.70
N ILE A 41 -8.19 -0.25 1.47
CA ILE A 41 -8.20 -1.49 0.71
C ILE A 41 -9.07 -1.25 -0.51
N ILE A 42 -8.49 -1.35 -1.70
CA ILE A 42 -9.18 -1.02 -2.95
C ILE A 42 -9.24 -2.28 -3.81
N LYS A 43 -10.45 -2.65 -4.23
CA LYS A 43 -10.64 -3.73 -5.19
C LYS A 43 -10.95 -3.10 -6.55
N VAL A 44 -10.15 -3.42 -7.54
CA VAL A 44 -10.32 -2.90 -8.90
C VAL A 44 -11.06 -3.91 -9.77
N ASP A 45 -11.52 -3.45 -10.93
CA ASP A 45 -12.43 -4.19 -11.81
C ASP A 45 -11.87 -5.51 -12.35
N ASN A 46 -10.56 -5.66 -12.40
CA ASN A 46 -9.92 -6.91 -12.86
C ASN A 46 -9.57 -7.88 -11.72
N GLY A 47 -10.15 -7.67 -10.54
CA GLY A 47 -9.97 -8.57 -9.40
C GLY A 47 -8.74 -8.32 -8.55
N LYS A 48 -7.91 -7.33 -8.90
CA LYS A 48 -6.73 -7.00 -8.09
C LYS A 48 -7.16 -6.28 -6.81
N VAL A 49 -6.43 -6.52 -5.73
CA VAL A 49 -6.66 -5.89 -4.42
C VAL A 49 -5.44 -5.06 -4.06
N LEU A 50 -5.67 -3.79 -3.79
CA LEU A 50 -4.62 -2.82 -3.50
C LEU A 50 -4.69 -2.41 -2.04
N LEU A 51 -3.59 -2.57 -1.31
CA LEU A 51 -3.46 -2.10 0.07
C LEU A 51 -2.66 -0.80 0.03
N VAL A 52 -3.26 0.29 0.47
CA VAL A 52 -2.67 1.63 0.35
C VAL A 52 -2.50 2.26 1.71
N GLU A 53 -1.28 2.63 2.05
CA GLU A 53 -0.95 3.41 3.22
C GLU A 53 -0.54 4.82 2.79
N THR A 54 -1.12 5.84 3.43
CA THR A 54 -0.77 7.24 3.16
C THR A 54 0.09 7.79 4.29
N LYS A 55 1.12 8.53 3.94
CA LYS A 55 2.08 9.12 4.88
C LYS A 55 2.40 10.55 4.50
N ASP A 56 2.79 11.36 5.49
CA ASP A 56 3.27 12.72 5.24
C ASP A 56 4.74 12.71 4.83
N LYS A 57 5.20 13.79 4.20
CA LYS A 57 6.60 13.91 3.78
C LYS A 57 7.60 13.70 4.91
N GLY A 58 7.25 14.11 6.13
CA GLY A 58 8.12 13.97 7.30
C GLY A 58 8.24 12.57 7.86
N ASP A 59 7.49 11.62 7.30
CA ASP A 59 7.44 10.24 7.81
C ASP A 59 8.48 9.32 7.16
N ILE A 60 9.55 9.87 6.62
CA ILE A 60 10.69 9.08 6.15
C ILE A 60 11.48 8.63 7.38
N THR A 61 11.07 7.51 7.96
CA THR A 61 11.62 7.00 9.21
C THR A 61 11.98 5.54 9.09
N LYS A 62 12.85 5.08 10.00
CA LYS A 62 13.24 3.67 10.07
C LYS A 62 12.03 2.76 10.32
N ILE A 63 11.09 3.21 11.16
CA ILE A 63 9.87 2.42 11.46
C ILE A 63 9.04 2.24 10.18
N ASN A 64 8.88 3.29 9.38
CA ASN A 64 8.15 3.18 8.13
C ASN A 64 8.89 2.33 7.10
N LYS A 65 10.21 2.32 7.13
CA LYS A 65 10.99 1.38 6.32
C LYS A 65 10.72 -0.08 6.72
N ILE A 66 10.64 -0.36 8.02
CA ILE A 66 10.31 -1.69 8.53
C ILE A 66 8.90 -2.10 8.08
N LYS A 67 7.93 -1.19 8.15
CA LYS A 67 6.57 -1.43 7.67
C LYS A 67 6.55 -1.76 6.18
N LEU A 68 7.28 -1.00 5.37
CA LEU A 68 7.38 -1.23 3.94
C LEU A 68 7.93 -2.63 3.64
N LYS A 69 9.03 -2.98 4.29
CA LYS A 69 9.67 -4.28 4.11
C LYS A 69 8.74 -5.43 4.49
N GLY A 70 8.05 -5.29 5.62
CA GLY A 70 7.09 -6.30 6.09
C GLY A 70 5.90 -6.45 5.15
N MET A 71 5.39 -5.34 4.64
CA MET A 71 4.30 -5.35 3.66
C MET A 71 4.72 -6.10 2.39
N VAL A 72 5.88 -5.78 1.84
CA VAL A 72 6.38 -6.42 0.62
C VAL A 72 6.53 -7.93 0.83
N ASN A 73 7.13 -8.33 1.95
CA ASN A 73 7.32 -9.75 2.27
C ASN A 73 5.98 -10.47 2.43
N TYR A 74 5.05 -9.88 3.15
CA TYR A 74 3.72 -10.46 3.37
C TYR A 74 2.99 -10.69 2.04
N LEU A 75 2.98 -9.68 1.17
CA LEU A 75 2.26 -9.77 -0.10
C LEU A 75 2.91 -10.77 -1.05
N ASN A 76 4.24 -10.87 -1.04
CA ASN A 76 4.95 -11.87 -1.83
C ASN A 76 4.58 -13.29 -1.39
N ILE A 77 4.52 -13.53 -0.07
CA ILE A 77 4.14 -14.82 0.48
C ILE A 77 2.68 -15.13 0.14
N LEU A 78 1.79 -14.16 0.33
CA LEU A 78 0.36 -14.32 0.07
C LEU A 78 0.09 -14.68 -1.40
N ASN A 79 0.69 -13.94 -2.32
CA ASN A 79 0.53 -14.19 -3.75
C ASN A 79 1.10 -15.56 -4.14
N LYS A 80 2.21 -15.95 -3.53
CA LYS A 80 2.82 -17.27 -3.79
C LYS A 80 1.92 -18.40 -3.30
N GLU A 81 1.37 -18.29 -2.09
CA GLU A 81 0.48 -19.32 -1.53
C GLU A 81 -0.83 -19.44 -2.29
N LEU A 82 -1.38 -18.32 -2.74
CA LEU A 82 -2.61 -18.31 -3.53
C LEU A 82 -2.37 -18.61 -5.01
N LYS A 83 -1.10 -18.73 -5.41
CA LYS A 83 -0.69 -18.98 -6.80
C LYS A 83 -1.24 -17.94 -7.78
N ASN A 84 -1.23 -16.67 -7.35
CA ASN A 84 -1.68 -15.56 -8.18
C ASN A 84 -0.83 -14.31 -7.90
N ASN A 85 -1.13 -13.22 -8.59
CA ASN A 85 -0.51 -11.92 -8.40
C ASN A 85 -1.60 -10.86 -8.27
N ASP A 86 -2.58 -11.09 -7.40
CA ASP A 86 -3.75 -10.23 -7.27
C ASP A 86 -3.62 -9.19 -6.14
N TYR A 87 -2.64 -9.33 -5.26
CA TYR A 87 -2.49 -8.47 -4.09
C TYR A 87 -1.26 -7.59 -4.23
N TYR A 88 -1.46 -6.27 -4.11
CA TYR A 88 -0.40 -5.26 -4.22
C TYR A 88 -0.48 -4.28 -3.07
N GLY A 89 0.65 -3.73 -2.66
CA GLY A 89 0.71 -2.76 -1.58
C GLY A 89 1.49 -1.52 -1.96
N TYR A 90 1.07 -0.39 -1.40
CA TYR A 90 1.67 0.91 -1.70
C TYR A 90 1.77 1.76 -0.45
N ILE A 91 2.90 2.46 -0.31
CA ILE A 91 3.05 3.52 0.67
C ILE A 91 3.28 4.80 -0.12
N ILE A 92 2.38 5.76 0.02
CA ILE A 92 2.40 6.99 -0.77
C ILE A 92 2.24 8.23 0.12
N SER A 93 2.81 9.33 -0.33
CA SER A 93 2.60 10.65 0.28
C SER A 93 1.73 11.50 -0.64
N PRO A 94 1.23 12.67 -0.19
CA PRO A 94 0.40 13.53 -1.04
C PRO A 94 1.02 13.86 -2.40
N ASN A 95 2.34 13.98 -2.47
CA ASN A 95 3.02 14.26 -3.74
C ASN A 95 2.93 13.11 -4.74
N ASP A 96 2.57 11.91 -4.28
CA ASP A 96 2.46 10.73 -5.13
C ASP A 96 1.03 10.47 -5.61
N TYR A 97 0.03 11.18 -5.09
CA TYR A 97 -1.38 10.85 -5.34
C TYR A 97 -1.74 10.84 -6.82
N ASP A 98 -1.40 11.90 -7.55
CA ASP A 98 -1.75 11.99 -8.98
C ASP A 98 -1.06 10.90 -9.79
N GLU A 99 0.22 10.66 -9.51
CA GLU A 99 0.98 9.63 -10.19
C GLU A 99 0.43 8.23 -9.86
N PHE A 100 0.09 7.98 -8.61
CA PHE A 100 -0.53 6.74 -8.19
C PHE A 100 -1.82 6.47 -8.96
N PHE A 101 -2.72 7.45 -9.03
CA PHE A 101 -3.97 7.28 -9.77
C PHE A 101 -3.74 7.05 -11.26
N THR A 102 -2.81 7.78 -11.85
CA THR A 102 -2.52 7.62 -13.27
C THR A 102 -1.89 6.26 -13.55
N GLU A 103 -0.85 5.90 -12.81
CA GLU A 103 -0.10 4.67 -13.10
C GLU A 103 -0.84 3.42 -12.63
N VAL A 104 -1.36 3.40 -11.43
CA VAL A 104 -1.95 2.19 -10.85
C VAL A 104 -3.41 2.02 -11.26
N ILE A 105 -4.22 3.06 -11.07
CA ILE A 105 -5.67 2.93 -11.27
C ILE A 105 -6.03 2.98 -12.76
N ARG A 106 -5.50 3.96 -13.49
CA ARG A 106 -5.84 4.13 -14.91
C ARG A 106 -5.05 3.24 -15.82
N ASN A 107 -3.72 3.21 -15.66
CA ASN A 107 -2.83 2.43 -16.54
C ASN A 107 -2.63 0.99 -16.08
N LYS A 108 -3.14 0.63 -14.91
CA LYS A 108 -3.04 -0.73 -14.34
C LYS A 108 -1.59 -1.20 -14.18
N ASN A 109 -0.69 -0.25 -13.92
CA ASN A 109 0.70 -0.54 -13.61
C ASN A 109 0.83 -0.84 -12.12
N TYR A 110 0.46 -2.04 -11.72
CA TYR A 110 0.43 -2.43 -10.30
C TYR A 110 1.81 -2.57 -9.68
N ARG A 111 2.86 -2.60 -10.46
CA ARG A 111 4.24 -2.64 -9.97
C ARG A 111 4.83 -1.26 -9.70
N TYR A 112 4.00 -0.22 -9.81
CA TYR A 112 4.38 1.14 -9.50
C TYR A 112 5.00 1.26 -8.11
N ILE A 113 6.09 2.02 -8.02
CA ILE A 113 6.77 2.34 -6.77
C ILE A 113 6.79 3.84 -6.61
N SER A 114 6.22 4.36 -5.51
CA SER A 114 6.14 5.78 -5.25
C SER A 114 7.50 6.38 -4.92
N LYS A 115 7.60 7.71 -5.02
CA LYS A 115 8.80 8.44 -4.59
C LYS A 115 9.02 8.24 -3.09
N PHE A 116 7.95 8.22 -2.30
CA PHE A 116 8.02 7.98 -0.86
C PHE A 116 8.64 6.61 -0.57
N HIS A 117 8.20 5.58 -1.27
CA HIS A 117 8.74 4.23 -1.17
C HIS A 117 10.26 4.24 -1.43
N LYS A 118 10.67 4.91 -2.51
CA LYS A 118 12.09 5.00 -2.87
C LYS A 118 12.92 5.72 -1.80
N GLU A 119 12.37 6.76 -1.19
CA GLU A 119 13.03 7.47 -0.10
C GLU A 119 13.20 6.58 1.14
N LEU A 120 12.20 5.75 1.47
CA LEU A 120 12.32 4.79 2.56
C LEU A 120 13.43 3.79 2.31
N GLU A 121 13.58 3.31 1.08
CA GLU A 121 14.61 2.34 0.74
C GLU A 121 16.03 2.87 0.92
N LYS A 122 16.22 4.20 0.88
CA LYS A 122 17.53 4.82 1.10
C LYS A 122 17.97 4.84 2.56
N ILE A 123 17.09 4.59 3.49
CA ILE A 123 17.42 4.56 4.92
C ILE A 123 18.24 3.30 5.21
N LYS A 124 19.35 3.50 5.91
CA LYS A 124 20.26 2.40 6.28
C LYS A 124 19.86 1.71 7.57
#